data_6788ea07ce0fc359fc601dce72ffee15
#
_entry.id   6788ea07ce0fc359fc601dce72ffee15
#
_cell.length_a   1.000
_cell.length_b   1.000
_cell.length_c   1.000
_cell.angle_alpha   90.00
_cell.angle_beta   90.00
_cell.angle_gamma   90.00
#
_symmetry.space_group_name_H-M   'P 1'
#
loop_
_entity.id
_entity.type
_entity.pdbx_description
1 polymer ?
#
loop_
_entity_poly.entity_id
_entity_poly.type
_entity_poly.pdbx_seq_one_letter_code
_entity_poly.pdbx_strand_id
1 'polypeptide(L)'
;MSNEREKVRMQHRGRGPMGRGMQPGEKPKDLKSSLGKLLSYIGNFKAAIIVVMIFAAASTVFNVIGPKTLGKATTALSEGLMAKIQGTGSIDFTYIGQILLFVLGLYVCSAAFNFIQGWIMTGVTQKICYRMRKEISRKINRMPMKYFESRTYGEVLSRITNDVDTLGQGLNQSITTIITSVATLVGVLIMMLSISPLMTLIAIVILPISMALISFVVKKSQKYFKDQQEYLGHINGQVEEVYGGHLVIKAFNREKDTIEEFNRTNEILYQSAWKSQFLSGMMQPIMMFVGNLGYAAVALSGGLLAIRGTITIGDIQAFIQYVKNFTQPIQQIAQVINQVQSMAAASERVFEFLNEEEEDQTVEHPADVSAVTGTVDFDHVQFGYNPDQTIIKDFSAHVKPGQKIAIVGPTGAGKTTMVKLLMRFYDVNSGSIKLDGHDVRDFNRRELRDAFGMVLQDTWLFKGTIMENIRYGRLEATDEEVIAAAKAAHADHFIKTLPGGYQMELNEDASNVSQGQKQLLTIARVILADNKILILDEATSSVDTRTEVTIQKAMDNLMRGRTSFVIAHRLSTIRNADLILVMKDGDIVEQGNHEELLEKNGFYANLYNSQFEDVVA
;
A
#
# COMPACT_ATOMS: atom_id res chain seq x y z
N MET A 1 23.54 30.95 16.42
CA MET A 1 22.73 31.30 15.22
C MET A 1 22.91 30.38 14.02
N SER A 2 23.97 29.58 13.90
CA SER A 2 24.14 28.58 12.81
C SER A 2 23.35 27.29 13.04
N ASN A 3 23.24 26.81 14.25
CA ASN A 3 22.57 25.53 14.60
C ASN A 3 21.02 25.56 14.51
N GLU A 4 20.38 26.71 14.62
CA GLU A 4 18.91 26.80 14.48
C GLU A 4 18.45 26.87 13.02
N ARG A 5 19.27 27.47 12.14
CA ARG A 5 18.99 27.49 10.69
C ARG A 5 19.17 26.12 10.04
N GLU A 6 20.05 25.28 10.56
CA GLU A 6 20.22 23.89 10.11
C GLU A 6 19.03 23.01 10.52
N LYS A 7 18.47 23.18 11.73
CA LYS A 7 17.28 22.46 12.19
C LYS A 7 16.01 22.83 11.41
N VAL A 8 15.84 24.08 11.01
CA VAL A 8 14.69 24.55 10.23
C VAL A 8 14.75 24.07 8.76
N ARG A 9 15.98 23.95 8.18
CA ARG A 9 16.16 23.39 6.83
C ARG A 9 15.89 21.89 6.74
N MET A 10 16.07 21.13 7.83
CA MET A 10 15.78 19.67 7.87
C MET A 10 14.30 19.32 7.99
N GLN A 11 13.43 20.26 8.41
CA GLN A 11 11.99 19.98 8.58
C GLN A 11 11.15 20.08 7.29
N HIS A 12 11.70 20.57 6.16
CA HIS A 12 10.95 20.83 4.92
C HIS A 12 11.42 20.04 3.70
N ARG A 13 12.29 19.04 3.87
CA ARG A 13 12.60 18.12 2.75
C ARG A 13 11.57 17.01 2.67
N GLY A 14 10.74 17.08 1.63
CA GLY A 14 9.66 16.12 1.35
C GLY A 14 10.15 14.67 1.33
N ARG A 15 9.39 13.81 1.97
CA ARG A 15 9.56 12.35 1.92
C ARG A 15 9.15 11.86 0.53
N GLY A 16 10.11 11.44 -0.28
CA GLY A 16 9.85 10.79 -1.56
C GLY A 16 9.11 9.44 -1.43
N PRO A 17 8.40 8.98 -2.47
CA PRO A 17 7.48 7.85 -2.37
C PRO A 17 8.10 6.45 -2.21
N MET A 18 9.39 6.24 -2.45
CA MET A 18 10.03 4.91 -2.43
C MET A 18 10.75 4.52 -1.12
N GLY A 19 10.82 5.37 -0.12
CA GLY A 19 11.61 5.16 1.10
C GLY A 19 10.90 4.45 2.27
N ARG A 20 9.69 3.89 2.11
CA ARG A 20 8.99 3.16 3.18
C ARG A 20 9.21 1.64 3.13
N GLY A 21 10.47 1.22 3.05
CA GLY A 21 10.85 -0.12 3.47
C GLY A 21 10.72 -0.22 4.98
N MET A 22 9.85 -1.14 5.46
CA MET A 22 9.68 -1.61 6.84
C MET A 22 10.18 -0.63 7.93
N GLN A 23 9.44 0.46 8.17
CA GLN A 23 9.61 1.18 9.43
C GLN A 23 9.14 0.24 10.55
N PRO A 24 9.84 0.15 11.69
CA PRO A 24 9.33 -0.54 12.86
C PRO A 24 7.98 0.10 13.18
N GLY A 25 6.92 -0.70 13.17
CA GLY A 25 5.52 -0.37 13.01
C GLY A 25 5.11 0.96 13.65
N GLU A 26 4.53 1.83 12.87
CA GLU A 26 3.74 2.93 13.43
C GLU A 26 2.80 2.34 14.45
N LYS A 27 2.89 2.82 15.69
CA LYS A 27 1.99 2.35 16.73
C LYS A 27 0.58 2.76 16.34
N PRO A 28 -0.41 1.86 16.40
CA PRO A 28 -1.79 2.21 16.12
C PRO A 28 -2.23 3.32 17.09
N LYS A 29 -3.02 4.26 16.62
CA LYS A 29 -3.58 5.35 17.44
C LYS A 29 -4.48 4.76 18.54
N ASP A 30 -5.29 3.74 18.19
CA ASP A 30 -6.15 2.98 19.11
C ASP A 30 -6.08 1.47 18.81
N LEU A 31 -5.20 0.79 19.56
CA LEU A 31 -4.99 -0.65 19.43
C LEU A 31 -6.28 -1.45 19.70
N LYS A 32 -7.08 -1.03 20.70
CA LYS A 32 -8.29 -1.76 21.12
C LYS A 32 -9.38 -1.67 20.07
N SER A 33 -9.59 -0.48 19.50
CA SER A 33 -10.58 -0.26 18.44
C SER A 33 -10.21 -1.01 17.17
N SER A 34 -8.94 -0.92 16.74
CA SER A 34 -8.45 -1.58 15.52
C SER A 34 -8.54 -3.10 15.60
N LEU A 35 -8.16 -3.69 16.74
CA LEU A 35 -8.32 -5.13 16.97
C LEU A 35 -9.79 -5.53 17.09
N GLY A 36 -10.65 -4.69 17.69
CA GLY A 36 -12.09 -4.92 17.79
C GLY A 36 -12.76 -5.01 16.41
N LYS A 37 -12.44 -4.08 15.51
CA LYS A 37 -12.92 -4.10 14.11
C LYS A 37 -12.44 -5.35 13.37
N LEU A 38 -11.15 -5.71 13.53
CA LEU A 38 -10.58 -6.90 12.92
C LEU A 38 -11.28 -8.17 13.43
N LEU A 39 -11.49 -8.30 14.74
CA LEU A 39 -12.21 -9.44 15.32
C LEU A 39 -13.66 -9.53 14.85
N SER A 40 -14.35 -8.40 14.68
CA SER A 40 -15.69 -8.37 14.10
C SER A 40 -15.68 -8.84 12.65
N TYR A 41 -14.70 -8.43 11.85
CA TYR A 41 -14.54 -8.84 10.45
C TYR A 41 -14.24 -10.34 10.31
N ILE A 42 -13.46 -10.89 11.24
CA ILE A 42 -13.14 -12.32 11.33
C ILE A 42 -14.37 -13.13 11.83
N GLY A 43 -15.38 -12.46 12.36
CA GLY A 43 -16.55 -13.10 12.98
C GLY A 43 -17.22 -14.22 12.18
N ASN A 44 -17.19 -14.16 10.85
CA ASN A 44 -17.70 -15.19 9.96
C ASN A 44 -16.91 -16.51 10.00
N PHE A 45 -15.70 -16.51 10.56
CA PHE A 45 -14.80 -17.66 10.65
C PHE A 45 -14.64 -18.19 12.08
N LYS A 46 -15.48 -17.75 13.03
CA LYS A 46 -15.41 -18.13 14.46
C LYS A 46 -15.32 -19.64 14.68
N ALA A 47 -16.15 -20.40 13.97
CA ALA A 47 -16.15 -21.86 14.09
C ALA A 47 -14.81 -22.48 13.69
N ALA A 48 -14.21 -22.03 12.58
CA ALA A 48 -12.90 -22.50 12.13
C ALA A 48 -11.79 -22.14 13.13
N ILE A 49 -11.83 -20.94 13.71
CA ILE A 49 -10.87 -20.49 14.72
C ILE A 49 -11.00 -21.32 16.00
N ILE A 50 -12.22 -21.64 16.45
CA ILE A 50 -12.45 -22.52 17.61
C ILE A 50 -11.84 -23.91 17.35
N VAL A 51 -12.04 -24.47 16.16
CA VAL A 51 -11.43 -25.74 15.76
C VAL A 51 -9.89 -25.64 15.80
N VAL A 52 -9.31 -24.57 15.25
CA VAL A 52 -7.86 -24.31 15.32
C VAL A 52 -7.39 -24.26 16.77
N MET A 53 -8.12 -23.59 17.67
CA MET A 53 -7.76 -23.51 19.10
C MET A 53 -7.76 -24.89 19.77
N ILE A 54 -8.76 -25.72 19.47
CA ILE A 54 -8.87 -27.08 20.03
C ILE A 54 -7.69 -27.94 19.54
N PHE A 55 -7.39 -27.93 18.24
CA PHE A 55 -6.27 -28.70 17.71
C PHE A 55 -4.92 -28.21 18.22
N ALA A 56 -4.74 -26.89 18.38
CA ALA A 56 -3.54 -26.28 18.98
C ALA A 56 -3.34 -26.74 20.42
N ALA A 57 -4.39 -26.68 21.24
CA ALA A 57 -4.34 -27.11 22.63
C ALA A 57 -4.06 -28.63 22.73
N ALA A 58 -4.76 -29.46 21.95
CA ALA A 58 -4.57 -30.90 21.95
C ALA A 58 -3.15 -31.30 21.50
N SER A 59 -2.64 -30.70 20.43
CA SER A 59 -1.24 -30.91 20.00
C SER A 59 -0.24 -30.55 21.10
N THR A 60 -0.47 -29.44 21.79
CA THR A 60 0.39 -29.00 22.91
C THR A 60 0.35 -30.00 24.06
N VAL A 61 -0.82 -30.51 24.43
CA VAL A 61 -0.96 -31.52 25.49
C VAL A 61 -0.11 -32.76 25.19
N PHE A 62 -0.15 -33.27 23.93
CA PHE A 62 0.67 -34.42 23.55
C PHE A 62 2.16 -34.13 23.63
N ASN A 63 2.61 -32.93 23.23
CA ASN A 63 4.00 -32.52 23.36
C ASN A 63 4.46 -32.38 24.81
N VAL A 64 3.58 -31.91 25.69
CA VAL A 64 3.92 -31.70 27.13
C VAL A 64 3.98 -33.03 27.90
N ILE A 65 3.19 -34.03 27.52
CA ILE A 65 3.22 -35.36 28.16
C ILE A 65 4.47 -36.15 27.76
N GLY A 66 5.00 -35.93 26.53
CA GLY A 66 6.10 -36.67 25.94
C GLY A 66 7.33 -36.81 26.86
N PRO A 67 7.92 -35.72 27.39
CA PRO A 67 9.13 -35.76 28.24
C PRO A 67 8.98 -36.60 29.51
N LYS A 68 7.83 -36.53 30.22
CA LYS A 68 7.58 -37.36 31.41
C LYS A 68 7.47 -38.82 31.05
N THR A 69 6.81 -39.14 29.95
CA THR A 69 6.68 -40.52 29.48
C THR A 69 8.04 -41.09 29.04
N LEU A 70 8.85 -40.30 28.35
CA LEU A 70 10.22 -40.66 27.96
C LEU A 70 11.11 -40.86 29.19
N GLY A 71 10.91 -40.06 30.27
CA GLY A 71 11.59 -40.21 31.55
C GLY A 71 11.39 -41.60 32.17
N LYS A 72 10.18 -42.20 32.02
CA LYS A 72 9.94 -43.57 32.50
C LYS A 72 10.83 -44.60 31.80
N ALA A 73 11.07 -44.43 30.50
CA ALA A 73 11.98 -45.31 29.74
C ALA A 73 13.44 -45.18 30.26
N THR A 74 13.86 -43.95 30.56
CA THR A 74 15.20 -43.69 31.12
C THR A 74 15.32 -44.28 32.54
N THR A 75 14.29 -44.19 33.36
CA THR A 75 14.27 -44.84 34.71
C THR A 75 14.38 -46.35 34.57
N ALA A 76 13.55 -46.99 33.74
CA ALA A 76 13.58 -48.44 33.47
C ALA A 76 14.96 -48.91 32.95
N LEU A 77 15.59 -48.13 32.08
CA LEU A 77 16.93 -48.41 31.58
C LEU A 77 17.97 -48.34 32.74
N SER A 78 17.91 -47.33 33.57
CA SER A 78 18.83 -47.13 34.70
C SER A 78 18.66 -48.22 35.77
N GLU A 79 17.43 -48.54 36.13
CA GLU A 79 17.13 -49.62 37.11
C GLU A 79 17.55 -51.00 36.55
N GLY A 80 17.25 -51.29 35.32
CA GLY A 80 17.66 -52.53 34.66
C GLY A 80 19.19 -52.68 34.52
N LEU A 81 19.91 -51.57 34.27
CA LEU A 81 21.36 -51.55 34.27
C LEU A 81 21.96 -51.83 35.67
N MET A 82 21.41 -51.20 36.69
CA MET A 82 21.80 -51.44 38.09
C MET A 82 21.55 -52.89 38.49
N ALA A 83 20.37 -53.43 38.21
CA ALA A 83 20.04 -54.83 38.47
C ALA A 83 20.99 -55.80 37.73
N LYS A 84 21.40 -55.49 36.49
CA LYS A 84 22.38 -56.27 35.73
C LYS A 84 23.78 -56.23 36.35
N ILE A 85 24.23 -55.06 36.84
CA ILE A 85 25.54 -54.89 37.50
C ILE A 85 25.54 -55.64 38.82
N GLN A 86 24.42 -55.66 39.58
CA GLN A 86 24.27 -56.38 40.83
C GLN A 86 24.01 -57.89 40.64
N GLY A 87 23.83 -58.36 39.42
CA GLY A 87 23.53 -59.76 39.10
C GLY A 87 22.09 -60.19 39.46
N THR A 88 21.21 -59.25 39.77
CA THR A 88 19.83 -59.51 40.27
C THR A 88 18.76 -59.46 39.18
N GLY A 89 19.10 -59.03 37.95
CA GLY A 89 18.11 -58.91 36.86
C GLY A 89 18.72 -58.54 35.50
N SER A 90 17.85 -58.19 34.54
CA SER A 90 18.22 -57.78 33.21
C SER A 90 17.41 -56.53 32.80
N ILE A 91 17.87 -55.82 31.75
CA ILE A 91 17.17 -54.66 31.18
C ILE A 91 15.93 -55.17 30.43
N ASP A 92 14.75 -54.62 30.78
CA ASP A 92 13.49 -54.91 30.09
C ASP A 92 13.36 -54.04 28.81
N PHE A 93 13.95 -54.50 27.71
CA PHE A 93 13.86 -53.81 26.42
C PHE A 93 12.43 -53.82 25.85
N THR A 94 11.58 -54.77 26.25
CA THR A 94 10.20 -54.87 25.77
C THR A 94 9.36 -53.71 26.32
N TYR A 95 9.49 -53.47 27.63
CA TYR A 95 8.82 -52.33 28.30
C TYR A 95 9.32 -50.98 27.78
N ILE A 96 10.65 -50.83 27.61
CA ILE A 96 11.22 -49.62 27.02
C ILE A 96 10.71 -49.39 25.62
N GLY A 97 10.65 -50.46 24.78
CA GLY A 97 10.11 -50.40 23.40
C GLY A 97 8.63 -49.97 23.38
N GLN A 98 7.81 -50.47 24.28
CA GLN A 98 6.40 -50.05 24.39
C GLN A 98 6.27 -48.56 24.73
N ILE A 99 7.08 -48.04 25.68
CA ILE A 99 7.10 -46.61 26.03
C ILE A 99 7.53 -45.77 24.82
N LEU A 100 8.59 -46.15 24.11
CA LEU A 100 9.07 -45.44 22.91
C LEU A 100 8.03 -45.40 21.78
N LEU A 101 7.37 -46.53 21.53
CA LEU A 101 6.26 -46.60 20.56
C LEU A 101 5.09 -45.68 20.97
N PHE A 102 4.73 -45.67 22.25
CA PHE A 102 3.69 -44.77 22.76
C PHE A 102 4.05 -43.29 22.58
N VAL A 103 5.29 -42.91 22.94
CA VAL A 103 5.79 -41.52 22.76
C VAL A 103 5.84 -41.15 21.29
N LEU A 104 6.28 -42.07 20.43
CA LEU A 104 6.23 -41.86 18.96
C LEU A 104 4.81 -41.58 18.49
N GLY A 105 3.83 -42.38 18.97
CA GLY A 105 2.40 -42.17 18.67
C GLY A 105 1.92 -40.79 19.11
N LEU A 106 2.28 -40.32 20.33
CA LEU A 106 1.94 -38.97 20.82
C LEU A 106 2.52 -37.89 19.90
N TYR A 107 3.78 -38.01 19.47
CA TYR A 107 4.40 -37.01 18.60
C TYR A 107 3.81 -37.01 17.19
N VAL A 108 3.47 -38.20 16.64
CA VAL A 108 2.77 -38.29 15.36
C VAL A 108 1.39 -37.66 15.44
N CYS A 109 0.61 -37.93 16.49
CA CYS A 109 -0.67 -37.26 16.71
C CYS A 109 -0.53 -35.74 16.86
N SER A 110 0.48 -35.28 17.61
CA SER A 110 0.78 -33.86 17.76
C SER A 110 1.11 -33.21 16.42
N ALA A 111 1.96 -33.85 15.61
CA ALA A 111 2.32 -33.38 14.28
C ALA A 111 1.10 -33.30 13.35
N ALA A 112 0.23 -34.33 13.37
CA ALA A 112 -1.01 -34.35 12.60
C ALA A 112 -1.94 -33.19 12.99
N PHE A 113 -2.11 -32.94 14.30
CA PHE A 113 -2.94 -31.84 14.78
C PHE A 113 -2.38 -30.47 14.42
N ASN A 114 -1.05 -30.27 14.52
CA ASN A 114 -0.39 -29.06 14.07
C ASN A 114 -0.56 -28.84 12.57
N PHE A 115 -0.46 -29.90 11.76
CA PHE A 115 -0.68 -29.82 10.32
C PHE A 115 -2.11 -29.39 10.00
N ILE A 116 -3.11 -30.05 10.59
CA ILE A 116 -4.55 -29.74 10.37
C ILE A 116 -4.84 -28.29 10.78
N GLN A 117 -4.35 -27.88 11.96
CA GLN A 117 -4.47 -26.51 12.47
C GLN A 117 -3.87 -25.48 11.50
N GLY A 118 -2.64 -25.71 11.05
CA GLY A 118 -1.96 -24.84 10.10
C GLY A 118 -2.70 -24.73 8.76
N TRP A 119 -3.20 -25.86 8.24
CA TRP A 119 -3.97 -25.90 7.01
C TRP A 119 -5.27 -25.10 7.11
N ILE A 120 -6.03 -25.30 8.19
CA ILE A 120 -7.28 -24.54 8.44
C ILE A 120 -6.98 -23.06 8.60
N MET A 121 -5.98 -22.69 9.41
CA MET A 121 -5.64 -21.29 9.69
C MET A 121 -5.18 -20.56 8.44
N THR A 122 -4.33 -21.18 7.62
CA THR A 122 -3.91 -20.65 6.33
C THR A 122 -5.11 -20.43 5.39
N GLY A 123 -6.02 -21.41 5.32
CA GLY A 123 -7.23 -21.29 4.50
C GLY A 123 -8.13 -20.12 4.95
N VAL A 124 -8.32 -19.94 6.25
CA VAL A 124 -9.08 -18.81 6.82
C VAL A 124 -8.42 -17.49 6.49
N THR A 125 -7.12 -17.40 6.75
CA THR A 125 -6.34 -16.16 6.51
C THR A 125 -6.40 -15.75 5.05
N GLN A 126 -6.18 -16.67 4.11
CA GLN A 126 -6.21 -16.34 2.68
C GLN A 126 -7.61 -15.91 2.21
N LYS A 127 -8.68 -16.47 2.75
CA LYS A 127 -10.05 -16.00 2.46
C LYS A 127 -10.30 -14.60 2.99
N ILE A 128 -9.77 -14.25 4.16
CA ILE A 128 -9.84 -12.90 4.74
C ILE A 128 -9.09 -11.91 3.84
N CYS A 129 -7.84 -12.20 3.48
CA CYS A 129 -7.02 -11.35 2.60
C CYS A 129 -7.67 -11.16 1.23
N TYR A 130 -8.19 -12.23 0.62
CA TYR A 130 -8.92 -12.16 -0.65
C TYR A 130 -10.13 -11.21 -0.54
N ARG A 131 -10.94 -11.37 0.52
CA ARG A 131 -12.11 -10.53 0.74
C ARG A 131 -11.73 -9.06 0.93
N MET A 132 -10.72 -8.78 1.74
CA MET A 132 -10.23 -7.41 1.96
C MET A 132 -9.74 -6.77 0.67
N ARG A 133 -8.90 -7.46 -0.13
CA ARG A 133 -8.44 -6.94 -1.42
C ARG A 133 -9.59 -6.67 -2.38
N LYS A 134 -10.59 -7.56 -2.41
CA LYS A 134 -11.79 -7.37 -3.22
C LYS A 134 -12.59 -6.14 -2.79
N GLU A 135 -12.77 -5.93 -1.48
CA GLU A 135 -13.48 -4.77 -0.95
C GLU A 135 -12.71 -3.47 -1.21
N ILE A 136 -11.38 -3.46 -0.98
CA ILE A 136 -10.51 -2.31 -1.29
C ILE A 136 -10.56 -1.99 -2.80
N SER A 137 -10.42 -2.99 -3.67
CA SER A 137 -10.46 -2.79 -5.13
C SER A 137 -11.80 -2.20 -5.60
N ARG A 138 -12.92 -2.65 -5.02
CA ARG A 138 -14.23 -2.06 -5.30
C ARG A 138 -14.35 -0.64 -4.79
N LYS A 139 -13.82 -0.40 -3.60
CA LYS A 139 -13.85 0.92 -2.95
C LYS A 139 -13.05 1.95 -3.75
N ILE A 140 -11.86 1.59 -4.27
CA ILE A 140 -11.04 2.48 -5.10
C ILE A 140 -11.86 3.07 -6.26
N ASN A 141 -12.67 2.26 -6.94
CA ASN A 141 -13.48 2.72 -8.08
C ASN A 141 -14.70 3.57 -7.69
N ARG A 142 -14.94 3.77 -6.40
CA ARG A 142 -16.07 4.57 -5.87
C ARG A 142 -15.62 5.77 -5.03
N MET A 143 -14.30 5.92 -4.86
CA MET A 143 -13.75 7.02 -4.08
C MET A 143 -13.80 8.34 -4.85
N PRO A 144 -14.10 9.45 -4.17
CA PRO A 144 -14.08 10.77 -4.80
C PRO A 144 -12.66 11.16 -5.23
N MET A 145 -12.54 11.94 -6.30
CA MET A 145 -11.25 12.41 -6.83
C MET A 145 -10.41 13.15 -5.79
N LYS A 146 -11.06 13.90 -4.89
CA LYS A 146 -10.43 14.58 -3.75
C LYS A 146 -9.54 13.67 -2.91
N TYR A 147 -9.93 12.41 -2.73
CA TYR A 147 -9.15 11.44 -1.96
C TYR A 147 -7.80 11.16 -2.63
N PHE A 148 -7.79 10.95 -3.95
CA PHE A 148 -6.57 10.63 -4.71
C PHE A 148 -5.66 11.84 -4.89
N GLU A 149 -6.22 13.05 -5.03
CA GLU A 149 -5.43 14.27 -5.14
C GLU A 149 -4.73 14.68 -3.83
N SER A 150 -5.26 14.25 -2.68
CA SER A 150 -4.69 14.52 -1.36
C SER A 150 -3.64 13.49 -0.91
N ARG A 151 -3.47 12.38 -1.63
CA ARG A 151 -2.61 11.24 -1.26
C ARG A 151 -1.75 10.77 -2.43
N THR A 152 -0.64 10.09 -2.13
CA THR A 152 0.21 9.51 -3.17
C THR A 152 -0.31 8.15 -3.64
N TYR A 153 -0.09 7.81 -4.91
CA TYR A 153 -0.41 6.48 -5.46
C TYR A 153 0.21 5.35 -4.64
N GLY A 154 1.47 5.52 -4.20
CA GLY A 154 2.17 4.53 -3.39
C GLY A 154 1.49 4.27 -2.04
N GLU A 155 0.89 5.28 -1.41
CA GLU A 155 0.14 5.12 -0.17
C GLU A 155 -1.11 4.25 -0.37
N VAL A 156 -1.88 4.52 -1.42
CA VAL A 156 -3.11 3.76 -1.74
C VAL A 156 -2.76 2.31 -2.13
N LEU A 157 -1.74 2.13 -2.97
CA LEU A 157 -1.28 0.80 -3.39
C LEU A 157 -0.77 -0.03 -2.22
N SER A 158 -0.03 0.59 -1.30
CA SER A 158 0.48 -0.08 -0.09
C SER A 158 -0.64 -0.66 0.79
N ARG A 159 -1.84 -0.08 0.80
CA ARG A 159 -2.98 -0.60 1.56
C ARG A 159 -3.51 -1.92 0.99
N ILE A 160 -3.53 -2.07 -0.34
CA ILE A 160 -3.94 -3.32 -1.01
C ILE A 160 -2.91 -4.42 -0.85
N THR A 161 -1.63 -4.06 -0.94
CA THR A 161 -0.52 -5.01 -0.95
C THR A 161 0.02 -5.23 0.47
N ASN A 162 0.84 -4.30 0.95
CA ASN A 162 1.62 -4.47 2.17
C ASN A 162 0.77 -4.57 3.44
N ASP A 163 -0.28 -3.75 3.57
CA ASP A 163 -1.10 -3.75 4.78
C ASP A 163 -1.97 -5.02 4.87
N VAL A 164 -2.55 -5.47 3.76
CA VAL A 164 -3.31 -6.74 3.75
C VAL A 164 -2.40 -7.94 3.97
N ASP A 165 -1.16 -7.93 3.43
CA ASP A 165 -0.19 -9.00 3.68
C ASP A 165 0.28 -9.01 5.14
N THR A 166 0.53 -7.84 5.73
CA THR A 166 0.87 -7.70 7.15
C THR A 166 -0.26 -8.22 8.05
N LEU A 167 -1.51 -7.93 7.70
CA LEU A 167 -2.69 -8.49 8.37
C LEU A 167 -2.72 -10.02 8.24
N GLY A 168 -2.51 -10.55 7.04
CA GLY A 168 -2.51 -11.99 6.78
C GLY A 168 -1.43 -12.71 7.58
N GLN A 169 -0.19 -12.23 7.53
CA GLN A 169 0.92 -12.81 8.30
C GLN A 169 0.67 -12.72 9.80
N GLY A 170 0.21 -11.55 10.28
CA GLY A 170 -0.11 -11.33 11.69
C GLY A 170 -1.20 -12.26 12.19
N LEU A 171 -2.29 -12.43 11.45
CA LEU A 171 -3.38 -13.34 11.81
C LEU A 171 -2.93 -14.78 11.87
N ASN A 172 -2.22 -15.26 10.83
CA ASN A 172 -1.80 -16.65 10.75
C ASN A 172 -0.83 -17.02 11.90
N GLN A 173 0.15 -16.17 12.14
CA GLN A 173 1.18 -16.43 13.12
C GLN A 173 0.76 -16.10 14.56
N SER A 174 0.13 -14.93 14.79
CA SER A 174 -0.14 -14.47 16.15
C SER A 174 -1.16 -15.32 16.87
N ILE A 175 -2.28 -15.66 16.25
CA ILE A 175 -3.36 -16.45 16.88
C ILE A 175 -2.81 -17.82 17.30
N THR A 176 -2.16 -18.50 16.36
CA THR A 176 -1.61 -19.84 16.60
C THR A 176 -0.54 -19.82 17.71
N THR A 177 0.42 -18.89 17.61
CA THR A 177 1.53 -18.81 18.56
C THR A 177 1.08 -18.44 19.96
N ILE A 178 0.12 -17.52 20.13
CA ILE A 178 -0.41 -17.17 21.45
C ILE A 178 -1.04 -18.40 22.11
N ILE A 179 -1.88 -19.13 21.39
CA ILE A 179 -2.61 -20.28 21.93
C ILE A 179 -1.64 -21.40 22.33
N THR A 180 -0.73 -21.77 21.43
CA THR A 180 0.25 -22.83 21.68
C THR A 180 1.22 -22.44 22.79
N SER A 181 1.67 -21.18 22.84
CA SER A 181 2.58 -20.70 23.88
C SER A 181 1.93 -20.68 25.26
N VAL A 182 0.70 -20.18 25.36
CA VAL A 182 -0.04 -20.18 26.65
C VAL A 182 -0.33 -21.60 27.10
N ALA A 183 -0.80 -22.48 26.20
CA ALA A 183 -1.06 -23.89 26.52
C ALA A 183 0.23 -24.61 26.93
N THR A 184 1.37 -24.34 26.27
CA THR A 184 2.67 -24.92 26.62
C THR A 184 3.12 -24.43 28.00
N LEU A 185 3.05 -23.12 28.29
CA LEU A 185 3.43 -22.57 29.61
C LEU A 185 2.63 -23.19 30.75
N VAL A 186 1.30 -23.24 30.58
CA VAL A 186 0.42 -23.82 31.59
C VAL A 186 0.69 -25.32 31.75
N GLY A 187 0.75 -26.06 30.63
CA GLY A 187 0.97 -27.50 30.64
C GLY A 187 2.34 -27.88 31.22
N VAL A 188 3.41 -27.21 30.82
CA VAL A 188 4.78 -27.43 31.35
C VAL A 188 4.84 -27.09 32.83
N LEU A 189 4.22 -25.99 33.30
CA LEU A 189 4.21 -25.62 34.72
C LEU A 189 3.49 -26.69 35.55
N ILE A 190 2.35 -27.19 35.10
CA ILE A 190 1.62 -28.29 35.75
C ILE A 190 2.50 -29.54 35.87
N MET A 191 3.19 -29.90 34.78
CA MET A 191 4.07 -31.08 34.78
C MET A 191 5.28 -30.92 35.68
N MET A 192 5.90 -29.72 35.69
CA MET A 192 7.03 -29.41 36.59
C MET A 192 6.62 -29.50 38.06
N LEU A 193 5.47 -28.92 38.45
CA LEU A 193 4.90 -29.03 39.78
C LEU A 193 4.58 -30.46 40.17
N SER A 194 4.15 -31.29 39.22
CA SER A 194 3.84 -32.71 39.44
C SER A 194 5.08 -33.59 39.69
N ILE A 195 6.29 -33.11 39.33
CA ILE A 195 7.56 -33.80 39.56
C ILE A 195 8.16 -33.32 40.89
N SER A 196 8.42 -32.02 41.02
CA SER A 196 9.02 -31.45 42.22
C SER A 196 8.72 -29.94 42.34
N PRO A 197 7.96 -29.51 43.37
CA PRO A 197 7.74 -28.08 43.62
C PRO A 197 9.02 -27.30 43.89
N LEU A 198 10.02 -27.93 44.58
CA LEU A 198 11.30 -27.29 44.89
C LEU A 198 12.09 -26.98 43.60
N MET A 199 12.22 -27.95 42.70
CA MET A 199 12.90 -27.76 41.41
C MET A 199 12.16 -26.75 40.56
N THR A 200 10.82 -26.72 40.61
CA THR A 200 9.99 -25.73 39.91
C THR A 200 10.26 -24.33 40.40
N LEU A 201 10.39 -24.13 41.73
CA LEU A 201 10.75 -22.84 42.31
C LEU A 201 12.12 -22.34 41.81
N ILE A 202 13.12 -23.23 41.76
CA ILE A 202 14.46 -22.92 41.22
C ILE A 202 14.36 -22.48 39.76
N ALA A 203 13.62 -23.21 38.94
CA ALA A 203 13.43 -22.88 37.54
C ALA A 203 12.71 -21.53 37.33
N ILE A 204 11.70 -21.23 38.17
CA ILE A 204 10.97 -19.95 38.08
C ILE A 204 11.88 -18.77 38.48
N VAL A 205 12.77 -18.91 39.45
CA VAL A 205 13.72 -17.86 39.87
C VAL A 205 14.68 -17.45 38.76
N ILE A 206 14.99 -18.35 37.83
CA ILE A 206 15.85 -18.05 36.65
C ILE A 206 15.20 -17.06 35.69
N LEU A 207 13.87 -17.04 35.61
CA LEU A 207 13.14 -16.14 34.68
C LEU A 207 13.35 -14.66 34.99
N PRO A 208 13.13 -14.14 36.20
CA PRO A 208 13.37 -12.72 36.48
C PRO A 208 14.83 -12.32 36.26
N ILE A 209 15.80 -13.22 36.52
CA ILE A 209 17.22 -12.98 36.24
C ILE A 209 17.42 -12.80 34.72
N SER A 210 16.87 -13.72 33.92
CA SER A 210 16.91 -13.63 32.45
C SER A 210 16.26 -12.35 31.95
N MET A 211 15.06 -12.01 32.45
CA MET A 211 14.35 -10.80 32.07
C MET A 211 15.10 -9.51 32.44
N ALA A 212 15.74 -9.48 33.60
CA ALA A 212 16.55 -8.33 34.02
C ALA A 212 17.76 -8.12 33.08
N LEU A 213 18.47 -9.19 32.73
CA LEU A 213 19.61 -9.15 31.80
C LEU A 213 19.19 -8.74 30.39
N ILE A 214 18.11 -9.32 29.88
CA ILE A 214 17.54 -8.94 28.57
C ILE A 214 17.16 -7.45 28.57
N SER A 215 16.43 -7.02 29.60
CA SER A 215 15.97 -5.61 29.70
C SER A 215 17.16 -4.65 29.76
N PHE A 216 18.23 -5.00 30.43
CA PHE A 216 19.45 -4.20 30.46
C PHE A 216 20.10 -4.09 29.10
N VAL A 217 20.25 -5.19 28.35
CA VAL A 217 20.82 -5.21 27.01
C VAL A 217 19.93 -4.42 26.04
N VAL A 218 18.61 -4.65 26.07
CA VAL A 218 17.65 -3.94 25.21
C VAL A 218 17.68 -2.43 25.44
N LYS A 219 17.63 -1.98 26.70
CA LYS A 219 17.71 -0.55 27.01
C LYS A 219 19.00 0.10 26.47
N LYS A 220 20.12 -0.62 26.53
CA LYS A 220 21.41 -0.11 26.05
C LYS A 220 21.52 -0.14 24.53
N SER A 221 20.94 -1.13 23.85
CA SER A 221 20.96 -1.25 22.39
C SER A 221 19.96 -0.33 21.70
N GLN A 222 18.85 0.04 22.38
CA GLN A 222 17.73 0.80 21.78
C GLN A 222 18.15 2.14 21.16
N LYS A 223 19.11 2.85 21.80
CA LYS A 223 19.64 4.10 21.26
C LYS A 223 20.31 3.87 19.89
N TYR A 224 21.23 2.89 19.84
CA TYR A 224 21.97 2.59 18.61
C TYR A 224 21.06 2.02 17.51
N PHE A 225 20.04 1.27 17.89
CA PHE A 225 19.04 0.78 16.94
C PHE A 225 18.22 1.93 16.32
N LYS A 226 17.84 2.93 17.13
CA LYS A 226 17.17 4.13 16.65
C LYS A 226 18.08 4.93 15.71
N ASP A 227 19.32 5.17 16.10
CA ASP A 227 20.30 5.88 15.29
C ASP A 227 20.55 5.13 13.95
N GLN A 228 20.69 3.79 14.00
CA GLN A 228 20.81 2.96 12.79
C GLN A 228 19.62 3.14 11.84
N GLN A 229 18.38 3.12 12.33
CA GLN A 229 17.19 3.31 11.50
C GLN A 229 17.11 4.73 10.91
N GLU A 230 17.46 5.74 11.71
CA GLU A 230 17.47 7.14 11.29
C GLU A 230 18.49 7.36 10.15
N TYR A 231 19.74 6.91 10.35
CA TYR A 231 20.79 7.08 9.33
C TYR A 231 20.60 6.19 8.11
N LEU A 232 19.97 5.01 8.25
CA LEU A 232 19.55 4.21 7.11
C LEU A 232 18.51 4.97 6.26
N GLY A 233 17.57 5.65 6.91
CA GLY A 233 16.61 6.54 6.23
C GLY A 233 17.30 7.69 5.50
N HIS A 234 18.30 8.31 6.11
CA HIS A 234 19.10 9.38 5.48
C HIS A 234 19.85 8.88 4.24
N ILE A 235 20.51 7.71 4.32
CA ILE A 235 21.23 7.11 3.18
C ILE A 235 20.25 6.78 2.05
N ASN A 236 19.10 6.17 2.35
CA ASN A 236 18.12 5.86 1.31
C ASN A 236 17.60 7.12 0.61
N GLY A 237 17.30 8.18 1.38
CA GLY A 237 16.91 9.48 0.80
C GLY A 237 18.02 10.12 -0.05
N GLN A 238 19.26 10.03 0.40
CA GLN A 238 20.42 10.55 -0.34
C GLN A 238 20.64 9.77 -1.65
N VAL A 239 20.52 8.43 -1.62
CA VAL A 239 20.63 7.59 -2.83
C VAL A 239 19.53 7.93 -3.83
N GLU A 240 18.28 8.11 -3.37
CA GLU A 240 17.15 8.51 -4.21
C GLU A 240 17.39 9.89 -4.85
N GLU A 241 17.85 10.88 -4.06
CA GLU A 241 18.17 12.23 -4.53
C GLU A 241 19.32 12.22 -5.55
N VAL A 242 20.41 11.49 -5.26
CA VAL A 242 21.59 11.37 -6.12
C VAL A 242 21.26 10.63 -7.42
N TYR A 243 20.47 9.56 -7.35
CA TYR A 243 20.08 8.79 -8.52
C TYR A 243 19.12 9.61 -9.42
N GLY A 244 18.11 10.26 -8.81
CA GLY A 244 17.18 11.14 -9.55
C GLY A 244 17.86 12.37 -10.15
N GLY A 245 18.85 12.95 -9.45
CA GLY A 245 19.63 14.11 -9.86
C GLY A 245 20.94 13.81 -10.58
N HIS A 246 21.18 12.53 -10.99
CA HIS A 246 22.50 12.11 -11.50
C HIS A 246 23.00 12.93 -12.68
N LEU A 247 22.11 13.30 -13.62
CA LEU A 247 22.46 14.14 -14.76
C LEU A 247 22.96 15.52 -14.32
N VAL A 248 22.33 16.11 -13.29
CA VAL A 248 22.70 17.41 -12.74
C VAL A 248 24.06 17.32 -12.05
N ILE A 249 24.28 16.27 -11.25
CA ILE A 249 25.57 16.03 -10.58
C ILE A 249 26.69 15.93 -11.60
N LYS A 250 26.49 15.18 -12.70
CA LYS A 250 27.42 15.04 -13.81
C LYS A 250 27.67 16.36 -14.53
N ALA A 251 26.60 17.12 -14.83
CA ALA A 251 26.70 18.41 -15.54
C ALA A 251 27.50 19.46 -14.76
N PHE A 252 27.45 19.38 -13.41
CA PHE A 252 28.13 20.32 -12.53
C PHE A 252 29.42 19.76 -11.90
N ASN A 253 29.86 18.54 -12.25
CA ASN A 253 31.06 17.85 -11.74
C ASN A 253 31.12 17.79 -10.21
N ARG A 254 29.98 17.43 -9.58
CA ARG A 254 29.81 17.34 -8.11
C ARG A 254 29.89 15.94 -7.53
N GLU A 255 30.42 14.97 -8.27
CA GLU A 255 30.51 13.57 -7.83
C GLU A 255 31.34 13.42 -6.56
N LYS A 256 32.46 14.14 -6.46
CA LYS A 256 33.32 14.04 -5.28
C LYS A 256 32.63 14.51 -4.01
N ASP A 257 31.97 15.66 -4.08
CA ASP A 257 31.24 16.25 -2.94
C ASP A 257 30.12 15.29 -2.49
N THR A 258 29.40 14.70 -3.45
CA THR A 258 28.32 13.74 -3.19
C THR A 258 28.84 12.46 -2.52
N ILE A 259 29.97 11.92 -2.98
CA ILE A 259 30.60 10.73 -2.39
C ILE A 259 31.10 11.03 -0.96
N GLU A 260 31.68 12.20 -0.73
CA GLU A 260 32.16 12.58 0.60
C GLU A 260 31.02 12.72 1.60
N GLU A 261 29.91 13.33 1.21
CA GLU A 261 28.69 13.42 2.05
C GLU A 261 28.10 12.03 2.34
N PHE A 262 28.04 11.17 1.32
CA PHE A 262 27.59 9.78 1.48
C PHE A 262 28.48 9.02 2.47
N ASN A 263 29.81 9.09 2.32
CA ASN A 263 30.74 8.39 3.18
C ASN A 263 30.63 8.87 4.64
N ARG A 264 30.41 10.16 4.90
CA ARG A 264 30.20 10.70 6.24
C ARG A 264 28.94 10.10 6.88
N THR A 265 27.85 10.05 6.15
CA THR A 265 26.58 9.48 6.65
C THR A 265 26.69 7.98 6.85
N ASN A 266 27.36 7.28 5.92
CA ASN A 266 27.60 5.84 5.97
C ASN A 266 28.48 5.42 7.14
N GLU A 267 29.49 6.24 7.50
CA GLU A 267 30.34 5.98 8.67
C GLU A 267 29.53 6.00 9.98
N ILE A 268 28.61 6.97 10.12
CA ILE A 268 27.73 7.04 11.29
C ILE A 268 26.78 5.84 11.33
N LEU A 269 26.23 5.45 10.17
CA LEU A 269 25.40 4.25 10.05
C LEU A 269 26.18 3.00 10.44
N TYR A 270 27.42 2.85 9.94
CA TYR A 270 28.30 1.73 10.27
C TYR A 270 28.52 1.59 11.78
N GLN A 271 28.90 2.67 12.44
CA GLN A 271 29.15 2.65 13.89
C GLN A 271 27.90 2.34 14.69
N SER A 272 26.76 2.90 14.31
CA SER A 272 25.48 2.65 14.97
C SER A 272 25.00 1.22 14.73
N ALA A 273 25.11 0.72 13.51
CA ALA A 273 24.76 -0.64 13.14
C ALA A 273 25.67 -1.67 13.84
N TRP A 274 26.98 -1.43 13.87
CA TRP A 274 27.91 -2.33 14.56
C TRP A 274 27.58 -2.46 16.05
N LYS A 275 27.36 -1.34 16.74
CA LYS A 275 27.02 -1.36 18.18
C LYS A 275 25.65 -1.99 18.42
N SER A 276 24.68 -1.70 17.59
CA SER A 276 23.34 -2.28 17.65
C SER A 276 23.39 -3.79 17.46
N GLN A 277 24.08 -4.29 16.43
CA GLN A 277 24.21 -5.71 16.11
C GLN A 277 25.03 -6.45 17.15
N PHE A 278 26.14 -5.87 17.64
CA PHE A 278 26.94 -6.46 18.70
C PHE A 278 26.13 -6.68 19.99
N LEU A 279 25.43 -5.63 20.47
CA LEU A 279 24.59 -5.74 21.67
C LEU A 279 23.43 -6.74 21.47
N SER A 280 22.77 -6.69 20.33
CA SER A 280 21.69 -7.63 20.00
C SER A 280 22.20 -9.06 19.85
N GLY A 281 23.38 -9.24 19.25
CA GLY A 281 24.02 -10.55 19.11
C GLY A 281 24.45 -11.18 20.43
N MET A 282 24.75 -10.38 21.45
CA MET A 282 25.07 -10.87 22.79
C MET A 282 23.86 -11.46 23.52
N MET A 283 22.62 -11.16 23.11
CA MET A 283 21.42 -11.67 23.78
C MET A 283 21.38 -13.20 23.81
N GLN A 284 21.67 -13.84 22.67
CA GLN A 284 21.62 -15.31 22.59
C GLN A 284 22.68 -16.00 23.45
N PRO A 285 23.98 -15.62 23.44
CA PRO A 285 24.97 -16.14 24.36
C PRO A 285 24.63 -15.94 25.86
N ILE A 286 24.10 -14.75 26.20
CA ILE A 286 23.67 -14.47 27.60
C ILE A 286 22.53 -15.40 28.02
N MET A 287 21.54 -15.58 27.15
CA MET A 287 20.41 -16.49 27.40
C MET A 287 20.87 -17.95 27.52
N MET A 288 21.80 -18.38 26.66
CA MET A 288 22.41 -19.72 26.80
C MET A 288 23.18 -19.90 28.11
N PHE A 289 23.94 -18.89 28.53
CA PHE A 289 24.67 -18.93 29.79
C PHE A 289 23.72 -19.06 31.00
N VAL A 290 22.69 -18.22 31.05
CA VAL A 290 21.67 -18.27 32.13
C VAL A 290 20.89 -19.59 32.07
N GLY A 291 20.54 -20.07 30.90
CA GLY A 291 19.91 -21.38 30.70
C GLY A 291 20.77 -22.53 31.19
N ASN A 292 22.09 -22.49 30.92
CA ASN A 292 23.03 -23.51 31.38
C ASN A 292 23.27 -23.45 32.91
N LEU A 293 23.26 -22.25 33.54
CA LEU A 293 23.25 -22.12 34.98
C LEU A 293 22.00 -22.76 35.61
N GLY A 294 20.85 -22.51 34.97
CA GLY A 294 19.59 -23.15 35.35
C GLY A 294 19.64 -24.67 35.24
N TYR A 295 20.17 -25.16 34.11
CA TYR A 295 20.41 -26.59 33.93
C TYR A 295 21.27 -27.19 35.03
N ALA A 296 22.39 -26.54 35.36
CA ALA A 296 23.29 -27.01 36.41
C ALA A 296 22.60 -27.03 37.82
N ALA A 297 21.83 -25.96 38.12
CA ALA A 297 21.09 -25.88 39.40
C ALA A 297 20.00 -26.97 39.48
N VAL A 298 19.29 -27.23 38.42
CA VAL A 298 18.28 -28.30 38.31
C VAL A 298 18.93 -29.68 38.40
N ALA A 299 20.05 -29.90 37.71
CA ALA A 299 20.77 -31.19 37.77
C ALA A 299 21.31 -31.49 39.18
N LEU A 300 21.90 -30.49 39.84
CA LEU A 300 22.39 -30.63 41.21
C LEU A 300 21.24 -30.90 42.21
N SER A 301 20.20 -30.10 42.19
CA SER A 301 19.04 -30.27 43.08
C SER A 301 18.29 -31.58 42.77
N GLY A 302 18.13 -31.94 41.52
CA GLY A 302 17.53 -33.20 41.09
C GLY A 302 18.35 -34.41 41.49
N GLY A 303 19.69 -34.34 41.36
CA GLY A 303 20.59 -35.40 41.83
C GLY A 303 20.50 -35.63 43.34
N LEU A 304 20.44 -34.55 44.15
CA LEU A 304 20.27 -34.65 45.61
C LEU A 304 18.91 -35.26 45.97
N LEU A 305 17.83 -34.91 45.27
CA LEU A 305 16.50 -35.47 45.50
C LEU A 305 16.41 -36.93 45.04
N ALA A 306 17.11 -37.32 43.96
CA ALA A 306 17.18 -38.69 43.51
C ALA A 306 17.95 -39.59 44.49
N ILE A 307 19.08 -39.12 45.06
CA ILE A 307 19.81 -39.84 46.10
C ILE A 307 18.92 -40.06 47.37
N ARG A 308 18.02 -39.10 47.65
CA ARG A 308 17.05 -39.23 48.74
C ARG A 308 15.84 -40.13 48.38
N GLY A 309 15.77 -40.62 47.16
CA GLY A 309 14.67 -41.47 46.68
C GLY A 309 13.35 -40.75 46.45
N THR A 310 13.32 -39.40 46.41
CA THR A 310 12.10 -38.59 46.20
C THR A 310 11.71 -38.45 44.74
N ILE A 311 12.64 -38.53 43.81
CA ILE A 311 12.43 -38.49 42.34
C ILE A 311 13.31 -39.52 41.65
N THR A 312 12.97 -39.88 40.44
CA THR A 312 13.74 -40.82 39.60
C THR A 312 14.75 -40.11 38.69
N ILE A 313 15.69 -40.85 38.12
CA ILE A 313 16.64 -40.31 37.12
C ILE A 313 15.88 -39.80 35.86
N GLY A 314 14.80 -40.52 35.47
CA GLY A 314 13.94 -40.10 34.39
C GLY A 314 13.18 -38.80 34.66
N ASP A 315 12.83 -38.55 35.94
CA ASP A 315 12.19 -37.28 36.32
C ASP A 315 13.17 -36.10 36.19
N ILE A 316 14.45 -36.30 36.47
CA ILE A 316 15.49 -35.27 36.25
C ILE A 316 15.58 -34.95 34.73
N GLN A 317 15.63 -35.95 33.88
CA GLN A 317 15.68 -35.78 32.43
C GLN A 317 14.42 -35.04 31.91
N ALA A 318 13.23 -35.46 32.35
CA ALA A 318 11.98 -34.83 32.01
C ALA A 318 11.95 -33.36 32.44
N PHE A 319 12.40 -33.08 33.65
CA PHE A 319 12.43 -31.74 34.24
C PHE A 319 13.37 -30.79 33.45
N ILE A 320 14.55 -31.27 33.09
CA ILE A 320 15.49 -30.52 32.24
C ILE A 320 14.83 -30.11 30.90
N GLN A 321 14.10 -31.06 30.29
CA GLN A 321 13.39 -30.78 29.05
C GLN A 321 12.26 -29.76 29.29
N TYR A 322 11.54 -29.83 30.41
CA TYR A 322 10.51 -28.86 30.73
C TYR A 322 11.08 -27.46 30.97
N VAL A 323 12.24 -27.30 31.62
CA VAL A 323 12.90 -26.00 31.78
C VAL A 323 13.22 -25.37 30.42
N LYS A 324 13.69 -26.14 29.43
CA LYS A 324 13.92 -25.67 28.09
C LYS A 324 12.61 -25.26 27.40
N ASN A 325 11.58 -26.10 27.51
CA ASN A 325 10.27 -25.87 26.90
C ASN A 325 9.50 -24.72 27.59
N PHE A 326 9.90 -24.27 28.78
CA PHE A 326 9.28 -23.17 29.52
C PHE A 326 9.77 -21.79 29.04
N THR A 327 11.03 -21.69 28.64
CA THR A 327 11.64 -20.42 28.23
C THR A 327 11.24 -20.00 26.82
N GLN A 328 11.09 -20.95 25.90
CA GLN A 328 10.81 -20.70 24.50
C GLN A 328 9.45 -19.98 24.24
N PRO A 329 8.32 -20.40 24.86
CA PRO A 329 7.03 -19.71 24.69
C PRO A 329 7.05 -18.26 25.16
N ILE A 330 7.83 -17.91 26.16
CA ILE A 330 7.95 -16.53 26.67
C ILE A 330 8.56 -15.64 25.59
N GLN A 331 9.62 -16.12 24.93
CA GLN A 331 10.23 -15.40 23.81
C GLN A 331 9.27 -15.26 22.62
N GLN A 332 8.51 -16.31 22.31
CA GLN A 332 7.50 -16.28 21.25
C GLN A 332 6.39 -15.27 21.54
N ILE A 333 5.87 -15.21 22.75
CA ILE A 333 4.87 -14.22 23.16
C ILE A 333 5.41 -12.79 23.00
N ALA A 334 6.67 -12.54 23.39
CA ALA A 334 7.29 -11.23 23.23
C ALA A 334 7.41 -10.81 21.74
N GLN A 335 7.73 -11.75 20.85
CA GLN A 335 7.76 -11.49 19.39
C GLN A 335 6.38 -11.22 18.82
N VAL A 336 5.38 -11.98 19.28
CA VAL A 336 3.98 -11.84 18.83
C VAL A 336 3.40 -10.47 19.21
N ILE A 337 3.78 -9.90 20.36
CA ILE A 337 3.32 -8.57 20.76
C ILE A 337 3.69 -7.52 19.71
N ASN A 338 4.91 -7.54 19.20
CA ASN A 338 5.34 -6.62 18.14
C ASN A 338 4.56 -6.86 16.84
N GLN A 339 4.31 -8.12 16.50
CA GLN A 339 3.55 -8.48 15.31
C GLN A 339 2.08 -8.08 15.40
N VAL A 340 1.47 -8.22 16.58
CA VAL A 340 0.09 -7.73 16.84
C VAL A 340 0.01 -6.21 16.74
N GLN A 341 1.04 -5.47 17.18
CA GLN A 341 1.08 -4.01 16.99
C GLN A 341 1.14 -3.62 15.51
N SER A 342 2.01 -4.27 14.73
CA SER A 342 2.11 -4.04 13.28
C SER A 342 0.81 -4.40 12.55
N MET A 343 0.20 -5.53 12.91
CA MET A 343 -1.10 -5.96 12.40
C MET A 343 -2.21 -4.97 12.74
N ALA A 344 -2.23 -4.43 13.97
CA ALA A 344 -3.23 -3.45 14.39
C ALA A 344 -3.08 -2.12 13.64
N ALA A 345 -1.84 -1.66 13.38
CA ALA A 345 -1.58 -0.47 12.59
C ALA A 345 -2.00 -0.66 11.12
N ALA A 346 -1.69 -1.80 10.51
CA ALA A 346 -2.15 -2.15 9.16
C ALA A 346 -3.68 -2.25 9.10
N SER A 347 -4.30 -2.85 10.13
CA SER A 347 -5.77 -2.92 10.27
C SER A 347 -6.41 -1.53 10.32
N GLU A 348 -5.84 -0.61 11.10
CA GLU A 348 -6.32 0.76 11.22
C GLU A 348 -6.34 1.45 9.84
N ARG A 349 -5.23 1.39 9.08
CA ARG A 349 -5.13 1.99 7.74
C ARG A 349 -6.09 1.38 6.74
N VAL A 350 -6.25 0.05 6.75
CA VAL A 350 -7.19 -0.64 5.86
C VAL A 350 -8.64 -0.27 6.19
N PHE A 351 -9.03 -0.29 7.47
CA PHE A 351 -10.40 0.07 7.85
C PHE A 351 -10.67 1.58 7.76
N GLU A 352 -9.67 2.45 7.96
CA GLU A 352 -9.78 3.87 7.66
C GLU A 352 -10.17 4.05 6.19
N PHE A 353 -9.46 3.39 5.27
CA PHE A 353 -9.77 3.44 3.85
C PHE A 353 -11.16 2.88 3.51
N LEU A 354 -11.52 1.71 4.07
CA LEU A 354 -12.81 1.09 3.80
C LEU A 354 -14.01 1.90 4.36
N ASN A 355 -13.77 2.74 5.39
CA ASN A 355 -14.80 3.59 6.00
C ASN A 355 -14.83 5.01 5.42
N GLU A 356 -13.92 5.38 4.49
CA GLU A 356 -13.98 6.67 3.80
C GLU A 356 -15.30 6.82 3.05
N GLU A 357 -15.78 8.05 2.93
CA GLU A 357 -16.99 8.34 2.17
C GLU A 357 -16.82 8.02 0.69
N GLU A 358 -17.80 7.34 0.12
CA GLU A 358 -17.85 7.05 -1.31
C GLU A 358 -18.50 8.19 -2.06
N GLU A 359 -18.13 8.35 -3.33
CA GLU A 359 -18.80 9.27 -4.25
C GLU A 359 -20.24 8.80 -4.48
N ASP A 360 -21.21 9.69 -4.33
CA ASP A 360 -22.59 9.38 -4.63
C ASP A 360 -22.77 9.16 -6.15
N GLN A 361 -23.11 7.93 -6.53
CA GLN A 361 -23.11 7.50 -7.94
C GLN A 361 -24.49 7.61 -8.59
N THR A 362 -25.56 7.57 -7.82
CA THR A 362 -26.92 7.38 -8.33
C THR A 362 -27.88 8.47 -7.83
N VAL A 363 -28.84 8.79 -8.65
CA VAL A 363 -29.96 9.71 -8.38
C VAL A 363 -31.27 8.91 -8.46
N GLU A 364 -32.26 9.22 -7.62
CA GLU A 364 -33.56 8.49 -7.59
C GLU A 364 -34.30 8.60 -8.95
N HIS A 365 -34.26 9.76 -9.59
CA HIS A 365 -34.88 10.04 -10.90
C HIS A 365 -33.85 10.66 -11.85
N PRO A 366 -32.97 9.87 -12.45
CA PRO A 366 -31.91 10.41 -13.30
C PRO A 366 -32.46 10.97 -14.62
N ALA A 367 -31.89 12.10 -15.05
CA ALA A 367 -32.10 12.65 -16.38
C ALA A 367 -31.47 11.73 -17.44
N ASP A 368 -32.09 11.66 -18.62
CA ASP A 368 -31.62 10.80 -19.70
C ASP A 368 -30.45 11.42 -20.48
N VAL A 369 -29.28 10.82 -20.39
CA VAL A 369 -28.05 11.24 -21.09
C VAL A 369 -28.14 11.01 -22.59
N SER A 370 -28.94 10.06 -23.08
CA SER A 370 -29.05 9.75 -24.51
C SER A 370 -29.67 10.90 -25.31
N ALA A 371 -30.45 11.76 -24.65
CA ALA A 371 -31.10 12.93 -25.23
C ALA A 371 -30.19 14.18 -25.30
N VAL A 372 -28.96 14.10 -24.76
CA VAL A 372 -28.04 15.23 -24.68
C VAL A 372 -27.62 15.70 -26.10
N THR A 373 -27.87 16.97 -26.42
CA THR A 373 -27.49 17.65 -27.65
C THR A 373 -26.19 18.43 -27.55
N GLY A 374 -25.83 18.83 -26.35
CA GLY A 374 -24.57 19.50 -26.02
C GLY A 374 -24.68 20.99 -25.69
N THR A 375 -25.85 21.48 -25.26
CA THR A 375 -25.98 22.81 -24.63
C THR A 375 -25.41 22.75 -23.24
N VAL A 376 -24.58 23.71 -22.84
CA VAL A 376 -24.01 23.78 -21.49
C VAL A 376 -24.22 25.18 -20.93
N ASP A 377 -24.90 25.28 -19.79
CA ASP A 377 -25.12 26.51 -19.05
C ASP A 377 -24.39 26.48 -17.71
N PHE A 378 -23.57 27.49 -17.47
CA PHE A 378 -22.97 27.78 -16.18
C PHE A 378 -23.72 28.96 -15.57
N ASP A 379 -24.32 28.78 -14.42
CA ASP A 379 -25.18 29.74 -13.75
C ASP A 379 -24.63 30.06 -12.35
N HIS A 380 -23.93 31.18 -12.23
CA HIS A 380 -23.31 31.68 -11.01
C HIS A 380 -22.51 30.61 -10.22
N VAL A 381 -21.67 29.86 -10.94
CA VAL A 381 -20.91 28.75 -10.37
C VAL A 381 -19.82 29.27 -9.43
N GLN A 382 -19.85 28.78 -8.18
CA GLN A 382 -18.81 29.03 -7.18
C GLN A 382 -18.23 27.71 -6.70
N PHE A 383 -16.91 27.67 -6.52
CA PHE A 383 -16.23 26.47 -6.05
C PHE A 383 -14.89 26.76 -5.38
N GLY A 384 -14.57 25.96 -4.36
CA GLY A 384 -13.25 25.84 -3.73
C GLY A 384 -13.01 24.42 -3.22
N TYR A 385 -11.80 23.93 -3.36
CA TYR A 385 -11.41 22.60 -2.84
C TYR A 385 -11.44 22.54 -1.31
N ASN A 386 -11.20 23.70 -0.66
CA ASN A 386 -11.31 23.89 0.77
C ASN A 386 -12.32 24.99 1.07
N PRO A 387 -13.08 24.91 2.18
CA PRO A 387 -14.08 25.91 2.54
C PRO A 387 -13.52 27.34 2.66
N ASP A 388 -12.23 27.45 3.03
CA ASP A 388 -11.57 28.73 3.28
C ASP A 388 -10.95 29.36 2.02
N GLN A 389 -10.96 28.66 0.88
CA GLN A 389 -10.31 29.12 -0.35
C GLN A 389 -11.22 28.93 -1.57
N THR A 390 -11.91 29.99 -1.97
CA THR A 390 -12.70 30.01 -3.21
C THR A 390 -11.75 30.16 -4.42
N ILE A 391 -11.85 29.23 -5.38
CA ILE A 391 -11.07 29.23 -6.62
C ILE A 391 -11.88 29.75 -7.78
N ILE A 392 -13.15 29.37 -7.90
CA ILE A 392 -14.13 29.91 -8.85
C ILE A 392 -15.09 30.75 -8.04
N LYS A 393 -15.22 32.05 -8.36
CA LYS A 393 -15.97 33.01 -7.57
C LYS A 393 -17.37 33.26 -8.11
N ASP A 394 -17.47 33.51 -9.44
CA ASP A 394 -18.75 33.71 -10.14
C ASP A 394 -18.56 33.40 -11.65
N PHE A 395 -18.75 32.15 -12.00
CA PHE A 395 -18.54 31.72 -13.39
C PHE A 395 -19.92 31.52 -14.06
N SER A 396 -20.25 32.38 -15.02
CA SER A 396 -21.50 32.34 -15.78
C SER A 396 -21.21 32.37 -17.28
N ALA A 397 -21.68 31.36 -18.02
CA ALA A 397 -21.53 31.26 -19.47
C ALA A 397 -22.63 30.40 -20.07
N HIS A 398 -23.04 30.74 -21.31
CA HIS A 398 -23.98 29.95 -22.12
C HIS A 398 -23.29 29.42 -23.36
N VAL A 399 -23.34 28.11 -23.57
CA VAL A 399 -22.70 27.41 -24.68
C VAL A 399 -23.74 26.69 -25.51
N LYS A 400 -23.74 26.94 -26.82
CA LYS A 400 -24.66 26.31 -27.77
C LYS A 400 -24.11 24.97 -28.28
N PRO A 401 -24.99 24.05 -28.75
CA PRO A 401 -24.56 22.80 -29.33
C PRO A 401 -23.59 23.01 -30.50
N GLY A 402 -22.52 22.24 -30.54
CA GLY A 402 -21.54 22.26 -31.62
C GLY A 402 -20.56 23.43 -31.62
N GLN A 403 -20.63 24.34 -30.63
CA GLN A 403 -19.66 25.43 -30.48
C GLN A 403 -18.28 24.94 -30.03
N LYS A 404 -17.25 25.65 -30.51
CA LYS A 404 -15.86 25.51 -30.00
C LYS A 404 -15.58 26.61 -29.02
N ILE A 405 -15.35 26.23 -27.77
CA ILE A 405 -15.10 27.15 -26.67
C ILE A 405 -13.61 27.08 -26.26
N ALA A 406 -12.91 28.22 -26.36
CA ALA A 406 -11.57 28.34 -25.85
C ALA A 406 -11.59 28.94 -24.44
N ILE A 407 -11.00 28.23 -23.45
CA ILE A 407 -10.80 28.75 -22.10
C ILE A 407 -9.37 29.23 -22.01
N VAL A 408 -9.18 30.53 -21.86
CA VAL A 408 -7.85 31.18 -21.81
C VAL A 408 -7.64 31.93 -20.50
N GLY A 409 -6.41 32.09 -20.09
CA GLY A 409 -6.05 32.81 -18.85
C GLY A 409 -4.72 32.36 -18.28
N PRO A 410 -4.14 33.08 -17.34
CA PRO A 410 -2.86 32.74 -16.70
C PRO A 410 -2.95 31.41 -15.93
N THR A 411 -1.78 30.87 -15.58
CA THR A 411 -1.70 29.70 -14.69
C THR A 411 -2.35 30.03 -13.34
N GLY A 412 -3.18 29.13 -12.83
CA GLY A 412 -3.91 29.36 -11.58
C GLY A 412 -5.25 30.09 -11.74
N ALA A 413 -5.66 30.52 -12.95
CA ALA A 413 -6.95 31.19 -13.19
C ALA A 413 -8.20 30.31 -12.95
N GLY A 414 -8.05 28.99 -12.74
CA GLY A 414 -9.18 28.07 -12.51
C GLY A 414 -9.60 27.21 -13.73
N LYS A 415 -8.90 27.28 -14.87
CA LYS A 415 -9.26 26.56 -16.12
C LYS A 415 -9.47 25.07 -15.92
N THR A 416 -8.50 24.38 -15.34
CA THR A 416 -8.59 22.92 -15.06
C THR A 416 -9.67 22.60 -14.03
N THR A 417 -9.93 23.53 -13.07
CA THR A 417 -11.00 23.37 -12.09
C THR A 417 -12.36 23.37 -12.77
N MET A 418 -12.59 24.24 -13.76
CA MET A 418 -13.85 24.26 -14.52
C MET A 418 -14.11 22.94 -15.25
N VAL A 419 -13.07 22.35 -15.86
CA VAL A 419 -13.16 21.02 -16.49
C VAL A 419 -13.56 19.95 -15.47
N LYS A 420 -12.94 19.97 -14.29
CA LYS A 420 -13.27 19.00 -13.21
C LYS A 420 -14.72 19.15 -12.72
N LEU A 421 -15.24 20.36 -12.67
CA LEU A 421 -16.63 20.63 -12.31
C LEU A 421 -17.60 20.18 -13.40
N LEU A 422 -17.29 20.45 -14.67
CA LEU A 422 -18.10 20.03 -15.81
C LEU A 422 -18.24 18.49 -15.89
N MET A 423 -17.15 17.75 -15.61
CA MET A 423 -17.13 16.29 -15.53
C MET A 423 -17.74 15.76 -14.21
N ARG A 424 -18.17 16.65 -13.33
CA ARG A 424 -18.67 16.33 -12.00
C ARG A 424 -17.69 15.41 -11.22
N PHE A 425 -16.36 15.70 -11.30
CA PHE A 425 -15.39 15.14 -10.35
C PHE A 425 -15.50 15.79 -8.98
N TYR A 426 -16.09 16.99 -8.96
CA TYR A 426 -16.48 17.73 -7.77
C TYR A 426 -17.87 18.35 -8.01
N ASP A 427 -18.67 18.44 -6.97
CA ASP A 427 -19.91 19.20 -7.01
C ASP A 427 -19.65 20.68 -6.69
N VAL A 428 -20.39 21.59 -7.31
CA VAL A 428 -20.26 23.03 -7.06
C VAL A 428 -20.69 23.40 -5.65
N ASN A 429 -20.06 24.43 -5.05
CA ASN A 429 -20.45 24.91 -3.73
C ASN A 429 -21.74 25.75 -3.80
N SER A 430 -21.90 26.55 -4.85
CA SER A 430 -23.14 27.26 -5.17
C SER A 430 -23.28 27.47 -6.66
N GLY A 431 -24.46 27.86 -7.11
CA GLY A 431 -24.80 27.91 -8.53
C GLY A 431 -25.13 26.54 -9.12
N SER A 432 -25.18 26.47 -10.45
CA SER A 432 -25.48 25.23 -11.16
C SER A 432 -24.73 25.14 -12.48
N ILE A 433 -24.41 23.90 -12.90
CA ILE A 433 -23.96 23.57 -14.25
C ILE A 433 -25.08 22.73 -14.85
N LYS A 434 -25.64 23.19 -15.98
CA LYS A 434 -26.75 22.51 -16.63
C LYS A 434 -26.32 21.97 -18.00
N LEU A 435 -26.80 20.78 -18.29
CA LEU A 435 -26.61 20.10 -19.56
C LEU A 435 -27.98 19.94 -20.22
N ASP A 436 -28.21 20.65 -21.34
CA ASP A 436 -29.53 20.76 -22.01
C ASP A 436 -30.69 21.08 -21.04
N GLY A 437 -30.43 22.01 -20.09
CA GLY A 437 -31.40 22.48 -19.11
C GLY A 437 -31.52 21.66 -17.82
N HIS A 438 -30.94 20.48 -17.75
CA HIS A 438 -30.87 19.65 -16.55
C HIS A 438 -29.57 19.89 -15.78
N ASP A 439 -29.62 20.03 -14.47
CA ASP A 439 -28.42 20.15 -13.65
C ASP A 439 -27.58 18.88 -13.74
N VAL A 440 -26.25 19.00 -13.80
CA VAL A 440 -25.35 17.84 -13.84
C VAL A 440 -25.53 16.94 -12.62
N ARG A 441 -26.10 17.45 -11.52
CA ARG A 441 -26.43 16.70 -10.31
C ARG A 441 -27.67 15.80 -10.48
N ASP A 442 -28.50 16.05 -11.49
CA ASP A 442 -29.71 15.26 -11.80
C ASP A 442 -29.39 14.00 -12.62
N PHE A 443 -28.15 13.82 -13.06
CA PHE A 443 -27.70 12.64 -13.80
C PHE A 443 -26.99 11.65 -12.87
N ASN A 444 -27.05 10.36 -13.20
CA ASN A 444 -26.12 9.40 -12.64
C ASN A 444 -24.69 9.75 -13.06
N ARG A 445 -23.73 9.78 -12.13
CA ARG A 445 -22.35 10.24 -12.43
C ARG A 445 -21.69 9.46 -13.55
N ARG A 446 -21.92 8.14 -13.65
CA ARG A 446 -21.36 7.28 -14.68
C ARG A 446 -21.94 7.68 -16.06
N GLU A 447 -23.26 7.75 -16.16
CA GLU A 447 -23.96 8.09 -17.40
C GLU A 447 -23.62 9.52 -17.85
N LEU A 448 -23.55 10.47 -16.93
CA LEU A 448 -23.10 11.83 -17.22
C LEU A 448 -21.70 11.83 -17.89
N ARG A 449 -20.74 11.06 -17.36
CA ARG A 449 -19.39 10.98 -17.91
C ARG A 449 -19.33 10.32 -19.27
N ASP A 450 -20.29 9.45 -19.60
CA ASP A 450 -20.42 8.86 -20.94
C ASP A 450 -20.80 9.90 -22.01
N ALA A 451 -21.36 11.07 -21.65
CA ALA A 451 -21.61 12.17 -22.57
C ALA A 451 -20.33 12.93 -22.99
N PHE A 452 -19.25 12.79 -22.22
CA PHE A 452 -18.02 13.55 -22.40
C PHE A 452 -16.88 12.72 -22.98
N GLY A 453 -16.20 13.23 -23.99
CA GLY A 453 -14.92 12.72 -24.47
C GLY A 453 -13.79 13.63 -23.96
N MET A 454 -12.72 13.05 -23.41
CA MET A 454 -11.64 13.82 -22.81
C MET A 454 -10.28 13.45 -23.40
N VAL A 455 -9.55 14.46 -23.88
CA VAL A 455 -8.13 14.37 -24.25
C VAL A 455 -7.33 15.19 -23.25
N LEU A 456 -6.59 14.50 -22.39
CA LEU A 456 -5.76 15.11 -21.33
C LEU A 456 -4.40 15.54 -21.85
N GLN A 457 -3.78 16.49 -21.17
CA GLN A 457 -2.38 16.89 -21.38
C GLN A 457 -1.43 15.70 -21.15
N ASP A 458 -1.59 15.01 -20.01
CA ASP A 458 -0.85 13.79 -19.69
C ASP A 458 -1.59 12.59 -20.31
N THR A 459 -1.07 12.13 -21.45
CA THR A 459 -1.65 11.00 -22.18
C THR A 459 -1.33 9.68 -21.46
N TRP A 460 -2.38 8.97 -21.02
CA TRP A 460 -2.23 7.66 -20.40
C TRP A 460 -2.65 6.54 -21.35
N LEU A 461 -1.75 5.58 -21.55
CA LEU A 461 -2.00 4.35 -22.30
C LEU A 461 -1.76 3.15 -21.39
N PHE A 462 -2.63 2.15 -21.49
CA PHE A 462 -2.52 0.92 -20.72
C PHE A 462 -1.53 -0.04 -21.37
N LYS A 463 -0.91 -0.88 -20.55
CA LYS A 463 -0.16 -2.05 -21.04
C LYS A 463 -1.11 -2.96 -21.82
N GLY A 464 -0.76 -3.27 -23.06
CA GLY A 464 -1.57 -4.04 -24.01
C GLY A 464 -1.33 -3.60 -25.43
N THR A 465 -2.09 -4.09 -26.38
CA THR A 465 -1.92 -3.75 -27.78
C THR A 465 -2.40 -2.32 -28.09
N ILE A 466 -1.90 -1.75 -29.18
CA ILE A 466 -2.40 -0.46 -29.69
C ILE A 466 -3.89 -0.57 -30.01
N MET A 467 -4.33 -1.70 -30.59
CA MET A 467 -5.75 -1.99 -30.88
C MET A 467 -6.61 -1.89 -29.63
N GLU A 468 -6.22 -2.55 -28.55
CA GLU A 468 -6.94 -2.52 -27.26
C GLU A 468 -6.97 -1.12 -26.64
N ASN A 469 -5.87 -0.39 -26.75
CA ASN A 469 -5.80 0.98 -26.23
C ASN A 469 -6.75 1.95 -26.94
N ILE A 470 -6.95 1.82 -28.24
CA ILE A 470 -7.94 2.61 -28.97
C ILE A 470 -9.35 2.11 -28.65
N ARG A 471 -9.57 0.77 -28.63
CA ARG A 471 -10.86 0.13 -28.31
C ARG A 471 -11.36 0.48 -26.92
N TYR A 472 -10.48 0.93 -26.01
CA TYR A 472 -10.88 1.39 -24.68
C TYR A 472 -11.93 2.49 -24.70
N GLY A 473 -12.03 3.28 -25.77
CA GLY A 473 -13.09 4.29 -25.96
C GLY A 473 -14.49 3.68 -26.12
N ARG A 474 -14.59 2.49 -26.74
CA ARG A 474 -15.83 1.71 -26.88
C ARG A 474 -15.47 0.23 -27.00
N LEU A 475 -15.63 -0.51 -25.92
CA LEU A 475 -15.16 -1.89 -25.80
C LEU A 475 -15.80 -2.86 -26.80
N GLU A 476 -17.04 -2.58 -27.23
CA GLU A 476 -17.80 -3.39 -28.19
C GLU A 476 -17.44 -3.09 -29.67
N ALA A 477 -16.51 -2.16 -29.92
CA ALA A 477 -16.14 -1.77 -31.28
C ALA A 477 -15.40 -2.89 -32.00
N THR A 478 -15.71 -3.05 -33.29
CA THR A 478 -15.01 -3.99 -34.17
C THR A 478 -13.61 -3.49 -34.55
N ASP A 479 -12.76 -4.39 -35.07
CA ASP A 479 -11.41 -4.02 -35.53
C ASP A 479 -11.46 -2.96 -36.64
N GLU A 480 -12.45 -3.06 -37.52
CA GLU A 480 -12.66 -2.11 -38.61
C GLU A 480 -13.01 -0.71 -38.10
N GLU A 481 -13.86 -0.62 -37.06
CA GLU A 481 -14.22 0.65 -36.42
C GLU A 481 -13.01 1.28 -35.72
N VAL A 482 -12.20 0.46 -35.04
CA VAL A 482 -10.94 0.92 -34.40
C VAL A 482 -9.97 1.47 -35.47
N ILE A 483 -9.80 0.76 -36.59
CA ILE A 483 -8.94 1.20 -37.69
C ILE A 483 -9.49 2.47 -38.33
N ALA A 484 -10.82 2.61 -38.49
CA ALA A 484 -11.45 3.81 -38.99
C ALA A 484 -11.20 5.02 -38.10
N ALA A 485 -11.33 4.85 -36.76
CA ALA A 485 -11.02 5.88 -35.77
C ALA A 485 -9.54 6.28 -35.82
N ALA A 486 -8.64 5.31 -35.94
CA ALA A 486 -7.21 5.58 -36.08
C ALA A 486 -6.86 6.35 -37.35
N LYS A 487 -7.54 6.07 -38.47
CA LYS A 487 -7.40 6.84 -39.71
C LYS A 487 -7.90 8.28 -39.55
N ALA A 488 -9.05 8.47 -38.90
CA ALA A 488 -9.61 9.78 -38.63
C ALA A 488 -8.71 10.62 -37.68
N ALA A 489 -8.01 9.97 -36.79
CA ALA A 489 -6.99 10.57 -35.91
C ALA A 489 -5.62 10.74 -36.60
N HIS A 490 -5.46 10.41 -37.87
CA HIS A 490 -4.16 10.37 -38.56
C HIS A 490 -3.10 9.45 -37.90
N ALA A 491 -3.54 8.45 -37.14
CA ALA A 491 -2.66 7.51 -36.43
C ALA A 491 -2.32 6.27 -37.27
N ASP A 492 -3.17 5.85 -38.21
CA ASP A 492 -3.05 4.60 -39.01
C ASP A 492 -1.69 4.48 -39.70
N HIS A 493 -1.17 5.57 -40.27
CA HIS A 493 0.11 5.54 -40.98
C HIS A 493 1.27 5.14 -40.07
N PHE A 494 1.44 5.82 -38.93
CA PHE A 494 2.55 5.47 -38.04
C PHE A 494 2.37 4.10 -37.38
N ILE A 495 1.11 3.71 -37.06
CA ILE A 495 0.84 2.39 -36.45
C ILE A 495 1.34 1.29 -37.40
N LYS A 496 1.08 1.40 -38.71
CA LYS A 496 1.52 0.43 -39.73
C LYS A 496 3.04 0.38 -39.91
N THR A 497 3.75 1.44 -39.53
CA THR A 497 5.23 1.44 -39.58
C THR A 497 5.89 0.78 -38.37
N LEU A 498 5.10 0.57 -37.30
CA LEU A 498 5.61 -0.10 -36.07
C LEU A 498 5.68 -1.64 -36.26
N PRO A 499 6.64 -2.31 -35.61
CA PRO A 499 6.69 -3.76 -35.59
C PRO A 499 5.40 -4.36 -34.99
N GLY A 500 4.67 -5.16 -35.77
CA GLY A 500 3.37 -5.73 -35.34
C GLY A 500 2.15 -4.83 -35.57
N GLY A 501 2.33 -3.57 -36.01
CA GLY A 501 1.23 -2.66 -36.33
C GLY A 501 0.25 -2.46 -35.15
N TYR A 502 -1.04 -2.68 -35.39
CA TYR A 502 -2.08 -2.59 -34.37
C TYR A 502 -1.94 -3.60 -33.22
N GLN A 503 -1.25 -4.72 -33.45
CA GLN A 503 -1.00 -5.76 -32.43
C GLN A 503 0.29 -5.51 -31.65
N MET A 504 1.01 -4.43 -31.91
CA MET A 504 2.17 -4.06 -31.12
C MET A 504 1.77 -3.81 -29.67
N GLU A 505 2.43 -4.49 -28.74
CA GLU A 505 2.25 -4.28 -27.30
C GLU A 505 2.97 -3.03 -26.84
N LEU A 506 2.25 -2.18 -26.13
CA LEU A 506 2.79 -1.05 -25.39
C LEU A 506 3.34 -1.55 -24.05
N ASN A 507 4.53 -1.08 -23.67
CA ASN A 507 5.09 -1.35 -22.37
C ASN A 507 4.37 -0.55 -21.26
N GLU A 508 4.73 -0.79 -20.01
CA GLU A 508 4.04 -0.27 -18.82
C GLU A 508 3.95 1.28 -18.80
N ASP A 509 4.99 1.98 -19.33
CA ASP A 509 5.03 3.45 -19.43
C ASP A 509 4.73 3.94 -20.85
N ALA A 510 4.39 3.05 -21.77
CA ALA A 510 4.27 3.33 -23.21
C ALA A 510 5.49 4.10 -23.77
N SER A 511 6.70 3.84 -23.22
CA SER A 511 7.94 4.52 -23.63
C SER A 511 8.45 4.07 -25.00
N ASN A 512 7.87 3.02 -25.56
CA ASN A 512 8.15 2.51 -26.91
C ASN A 512 7.39 3.27 -28.03
N VAL A 513 6.64 4.31 -27.69
CA VAL A 513 6.01 5.26 -28.63
C VAL A 513 6.30 6.70 -28.20
N SER A 514 6.41 7.62 -29.16
CA SER A 514 6.69 9.04 -28.87
C SER A 514 5.48 9.73 -28.23
N GLN A 515 5.71 10.87 -27.56
CA GLN A 515 4.64 11.64 -26.92
C GLN A 515 3.55 12.07 -27.92
N GLY A 516 3.92 12.51 -29.13
CA GLY A 516 2.95 12.84 -30.17
C GLY A 516 2.15 11.63 -30.65
N GLN A 517 2.79 10.45 -30.76
CA GLN A 517 2.09 9.20 -31.08
C GLN A 517 1.10 8.81 -30.00
N LYS A 518 1.47 8.92 -28.70
CA LYS A 518 0.54 8.71 -27.57
C LYS A 518 -0.69 9.61 -27.69
N GLN A 519 -0.49 10.87 -28.03
CA GLN A 519 -1.58 11.83 -28.18
C GLN A 519 -2.52 11.46 -29.33
N LEU A 520 -1.98 11.06 -30.51
CA LEU A 520 -2.80 10.58 -31.63
C LEU A 520 -3.61 9.33 -31.28
N LEU A 521 -3.04 8.38 -30.50
CA LEU A 521 -3.77 7.20 -30.02
C LEU A 521 -4.90 7.59 -29.05
N THR A 522 -4.67 8.57 -28.19
CA THR A 522 -5.70 9.08 -27.26
C THR A 522 -6.82 9.80 -28.03
N ILE A 523 -6.49 10.58 -29.07
CA ILE A 523 -7.48 11.20 -29.94
C ILE A 523 -8.30 10.12 -30.65
N ALA A 524 -7.67 9.06 -31.18
CA ALA A 524 -8.36 7.93 -31.82
C ALA A 524 -9.35 7.25 -30.87
N ARG A 525 -8.97 7.09 -29.59
CA ARG A 525 -9.83 6.56 -28.51
C ARG A 525 -11.11 7.41 -28.36
N VAL A 526 -10.98 8.73 -28.33
CA VAL A 526 -12.13 9.65 -28.17
C VAL A 526 -12.98 9.73 -29.45
N ILE A 527 -12.37 9.66 -30.65
CA ILE A 527 -13.12 9.55 -31.91
C ILE A 527 -13.98 8.28 -31.90
N LEU A 528 -13.43 7.15 -31.45
CA LEU A 528 -14.15 5.88 -31.38
C LEU A 528 -15.31 5.91 -30.37
N ALA A 529 -15.14 6.64 -29.26
CA ALA A 529 -16.17 6.79 -28.24
C ALA A 529 -17.40 7.58 -28.71
N ASP A 530 -17.24 8.49 -29.70
CA ASP A 530 -18.27 9.32 -30.35
C ASP A 530 -19.13 10.17 -29.37
N ASN A 531 -18.49 10.74 -28.36
CA ASN A 531 -19.15 11.60 -27.37
C ASN A 531 -19.60 12.93 -27.96
N LYS A 532 -20.70 13.52 -27.43
CA LYS A 532 -21.29 14.78 -27.89
C LYS A 532 -20.55 16.01 -27.40
N ILE A 533 -19.96 15.94 -26.25
CA ILE A 533 -19.22 17.05 -25.63
C ILE A 533 -17.76 16.62 -25.46
N LEU A 534 -16.85 17.49 -25.84
CA LEU A 534 -15.42 17.24 -25.78
C LEU A 534 -14.75 18.19 -24.79
N ILE A 535 -13.78 17.67 -24.07
CA ILE A 535 -12.88 18.41 -23.21
C ILE A 535 -11.45 18.12 -23.66
N LEU A 536 -10.76 19.16 -24.09
CA LEU A 536 -9.45 19.06 -24.71
C LEU A 536 -8.46 19.93 -23.94
N ASP A 537 -7.40 19.30 -23.38
CA ASP A 537 -6.30 20.02 -22.72
C ASP A 537 -5.08 20.02 -23.65
N GLU A 538 -4.75 21.20 -24.18
CA GLU A 538 -3.86 21.38 -25.34
C GLU A 538 -2.41 21.69 -24.94
N ALA A 539 -1.77 20.90 -24.09
CA ALA A 539 -0.34 21.10 -23.82
C ALA A 539 0.54 20.14 -24.64
N THR A 540 1.23 20.67 -25.65
CA THR A 540 2.13 19.91 -26.54
C THR A 540 3.57 20.47 -26.52
N SER A 541 4.11 20.84 -25.38
CA SER A 541 5.44 21.46 -25.26
C SER A 541 6.62 20.56 -25.66
N SER A 542 6.39 19.29 -26.04
CA SER A 542 7.44 18.29 -26.28
C SER A 542 7.31 17.53 -27.59
N VAL A 543 6.60 18.08 -28.60
CA VAL A 543 6.33 17.40 -29.87
C VAL A 543 6.97 18.17 -31.03
N ASP A 544 7.54 17.46 -32.02
CA ASP A 544 8.08 18.07 -33.23
C ASP A 544 7.00 18.74 -34.09
N THR A 545 7.37 19.77 -34.83
CA THR A 545 6.45 20.61 -35.61
C THR A 545 5.59 19.81 -36.62
N ARG A 546 6.14 18.75 -37.23
CA ARG A 546 5.40 17.93 -38.22
C ARG A 546 4.30 17.11 -37.54
N THR A 547 4.63 16.48 -36.43
CA THR A 547 3.67 15.73 -35.62
C THR A 547 2.63 16.66 -35.00
N GLU A 548 3.02 17.88 -34.62
CA GLU A 548 2.12 18.91 -34.12
C GLU A 548 1.02 19.27 -35.15
N VAL A 549 1.37 19.52 -36.43
CA VAL A 549 0.39 19.75 -37.49
C VAL A 549 -0.57 18.56 -37.66
N THR A 550 -0.06 17.35 -37.50
CA THR A 550 -0.89 16.13 -37.59
C THR A 550 -1.87 16.02 -36.43
N ILE A 551 -1.42 16.31 -35.21
CA ILE A 551 -2.26 16.36 -34.01
C ILE A 551 -3.36 17.42 -34.18
N GLN A 552 -3.01 18.64 -34.70
CA GLN A 552 -3.99 19.68 -34.91
C GLN A 552 -5.10 19.24 -35.88
N LYS A 553 -4.73 18.61 -36.99
CA LYS A 553 -5.71 18.05 -37.93
C LYS A 553 -6.60 16.99 -37.33
N ALA A 554 -6.03 16.13 -36.48
CA ALA A 554 -6.80 15.12 -35.76
C ALA A 554 -7.77 15.75 -34.74
N MET A 555 -7.35 16.80 -34.04
CA MET A 555 -8.20 17.56 -33.13
C MET A 555 -9.33 18.29 -33.88
N ASP A 556 -9.04 18.92 -35.00
CA ASP A 556 -10.07 19.58 -35.84
C ASP A 556 -11.11 18.58 -36.35
N ASN A 557 -10.69 17.38 -36.76
CA ASN A 557 -11.61 16.30 -37.12
C ASN A 557 -12.46 15.84 -35.92
N LEU A 558 -11.84 15.69 -34.76
CA LEU A 558 -12.53 15.29 -33.53
C LEU A 558 -13.61 16.31 -33.11
N MET A 559 -13.31 17.61 -33.18
CA MET A 559 -14.23 18.68 -32.77
C MET A 559 -15.41 18.92 -33.71
N ARG A 560 -15.36 18.41 -34.94
CA ARG A 560 -16.37 18.72 -35.97
C ARG A 560 -17.78 18.26 -35.56
N GLY A 561 -18.71 19.21 -35.44
CA GLY A 561 -20.11 18.95 -35.07
C GLY A 561 -20.33 18.59 -33.59
N ARG A 562 -19.34 18.81 -32.71
CA ARG A 562 -19.42 18.53 -31.29
C ARG A 562 -19.15 19.78 -30.46
N THR A 563 -19.83 19.93 -29.35
CA THR A 563 -19.52 21.00 -28.38
C THR A 563 -18.15 20.72 -27.73
N SER A 564 -17.21 21.65 -27.87
CA SER A 564 -15.81 21.40 -27.53
C SER A 564 -15.25 22.47 -26.59
N PHE A 565 -14.90 22.10 -25.37
CA PHE A 565 -14.18 22.96 -24.42
C PHE A 565 -12.69 22.70 -24.55
N VAL A 566 -11.93 23.72 -24.95
CA VAL A 566 -10.48 23.61 -25.16
C VAL A 566 -9.77 24.52 -24.17
N ILE A 567 -8.92 23.95 -23.31
CA ILE A 567 -7.94 24.73 -22.54
C ILE A 567 -6.84 25.09 -23.53
N ALA A 568 -6.96 26.30 -24.09
CA ALA A 568 -6.15 26.68 -25.22
C ALA A 568 -4.79 27.27 -24.76
N HIS A 569 -3.72 26.65 -25.25
CA HIS A 569 -2.35 27.13 -25.13
C HIS A 569 -1.75 27.52 -26.50
N ARG A 570 -2.53 27.40 -27.57
CA ARG A 570 -2.10 27.69 -28.95
C ARG A 570 -2.93 28.79 -29.59
N LEU A 571 -2.22 29.63 -30.31
CA LEU A 571 -2.82 30.76 -31.04
C LEU A 571 -3.87 30.32 -32.03
N SER A 572 -3.62 29.25 -32.82
CA SER A 572 -4.55 28.74 -33.84
C SER A 572 -5.87 28.26 -33.21
N THR A 573 -5.84 27.62 -32.08
CA THR A 573 -7.03 27.12 -31.37
C THR A 573 -7.87 28.26 -30.82
N ILE A 574 -7.19 29.26 -30.21
CA ILE A 574 -7.86 30.45 -29.67
C ILE A 574 -8.54 31.25 -30.81
N ARG A 575 -7.83 31.49 -31.89
CA ARG A 575 -8.33 32.28 -33.04
C ARG A 575 -9.55 31.65 -33.73
N ASN A 576 -9.60 30.33 -33.81
CA ASN A 576 -10.65 29.58 -34.47
C ASN A 576 -11.80 29.16 -33.55
N ALA A 577 -11.86 29.67 -32.33
CA ALA A 577 -12.93 29.41 -31.38
C ALA A 577 -14.15 30.29 -31.67
N ASP A 578 -15.36 29.70 -31.55
CA ASP A 578 -16.61 30.44 -31.66
C ASP A 578 -16.87 31.33 -30.44
N LEU A 579 -16.39 30.90 -29.28
CA LEU A 579 -16.49 31.62 -28.03
C LEU A 579 -15.18 31.47 -27.23
N ILE A 580 -14.62 32.58 -26.79
CA ILE A 580 -13.47 32.63 -25.90
C ILE A 580 -13.94 33.09 -24.53
N LEU A 581 -13.67 32.28 -23.52
CA LEU A 581 -13.89 32.60 -22.10
C LEU A 581 -12.54 32.96 -21.47
N VAL A 582 -12.38 34.23 -21.12
CA VAL A 582 -11.13 34.76 -20.56
C VAL A 582 -11.22 34.75 -19.05
N MET A 583 -10.44 33.88 -18.43
CA MET A 583 -10.46 33.69 -16.97
C MET A 583 -9.31 34.45 -16.30
N LYS A 584 -9.62 35.11 -15.20
CA LYS A 584 -8.64 35.72 -14.30
C LYS A 584 -9.13 35.60 -12.84
N ASP A 585 -8.27 35.12 -11.96
CA ASP A 585 -8.53 35.00 -10.50
C ASP A 585 -9.87 34.30 -10.15
N GLY A 586 -10.29 33.34 -10.97
CA GLY A 586 -11.50 32.54 -10.75
C GLY A 586 -12.79 33.09 -11.36
N ASP A 587 -12.72 34.18 -12.09
CA ASP A 587 -13.86 34.80 -12.75
C ASP A 587 -13.68 34.86 -14.27
N ILE A 588 -14.79 34.97 -15.03
CA ILE A 588 -14.77 35.36 -16.43
C ILE A 588 -14.70 36.88 -16.51
N VAL A 589 -13.55 37.41 -16.92
CA VAL A 589 -13.36 38.87 -17.06
C VAL A 589 -13.79 39.39 -18.43
N GLU A 590 -13.71 38.55 -19.46
CA GLU A 590 -14.13 38.87 -20.84
C GLU A 590 -14.67 37.61 -21.53
N GLN A 591 -15.66 37.80 -22.41
CA GLN A 591 -16.15 36.76 -23.29
C GLN A 591 -16.54 37.34 -24.67
N GLY A 592 -16.34 36.55 -25.74
CA GLY A 592 -16.60 36.95 -27.10
C GLY A 592 -15.78 36.14 -28.10
N ASN A 593 -15.81 36.49 -29.37
CA ASN A 593 -14.92 35.91 -30.38
C ASN A 593 -13.56 36.63 -30.41
N HIS A 594 -12.62 36.12 -31.19
CA HIS A 594 -11.26 36.64 -31.27
C HIS A 594 -11.21 38.13 -31.69
N GLU A 595 -11.98 38.50 -32.71
CA GLU A 595 -11.99 39.87 -33.26
C GLU A 595 -12.60 40.86 -32.28
N GLU A 596 -13.76 40.50 -31.70
CA GLU A 596 -14.45 41.31 -30.68
C GLU A 596 -13.57 41.59 -29.45
N LEU A 597 -12.82 40.58 -28.99
CA LEU A 597 -11.98 40.72 -27.82
C LEU A 597 -10.70 41.52 -28.08
N LEU A 598 -10.16 41.47 -29.28
CA LEU A 598 -9.05 42.34 -29.72
C LEU A 598 -9.47 43.80 -29.84
N GLU A 599 -10.67 44.06 -30.43
CA GLU A 599 -11.20 45.43 -30.55
C GLU A 599 -11.46 46.08 -29.19
N LYS A 600 -11.86 45.29 -28.18
CA LYS A 600 -12.04 45.78 -26.79
C LYS A 600 -10.75 46.26 -26.16
N ASN A 601 -9.58 45.84 -26.67
CA ASN A 601 -8.24 46.15 -26.17
C ASN A 601 -8.11 45.95 -24.65
N GLY A 602 -8.73 44.88 -24.15
CA GLY A 602 -8.83 44.56 -22.74
C GLY A 602 -7.77 43.56 -22.27
N PHE A 603 -8.13 42.74 -21.28
CA PHE A 603 -7.25 41.75 -20.70
C PHE A 603 -6.82 40.67 -21.74
N TYR A 604 -7.76 40.24 -22.60
CA TYR A 604 -7.47 39.31 -23.69
C TYR A 604 -6.44 39.84 -24.65
N ALA A 605 -6.61 41.09 -25.14
CA ALA A 605 -5.67 41.70 -26.09
C ALA A 605 -4.27 41.81 -25.48
N ASN A 606 -4.16 42.18 -24.21
CA ASN A 606 -2.87 42.21 -23.48
C ASN A 606 -2.25 40.83 -23.34
N LEU A 607 -3.05 39.80 -23.02
CA LEU A 607 -2.58 38.41 -22.92
C LEU A 607 -2.11 37.89 -24.28
N TYR A 608 -2.85 38.18 -25.32
CA TYR A 608 -2.55 37.81 -26.71
C TYR A 608 -1.24 38.42 -27.17
N ASN A 609 -1.08 39.75 -27.02
CA ASN A 609 0.11 40.46 -27.45
C ASN A 609 1.34 40.02 -26.67
N SER A 610 1.24 39.82 -25.35
CA SER A 610 2.35 39.37 -24.52
C SER A 610 2.82 37.93 -24.79
N GLN A 611 1.97 37.06 -25.31
CA GLN A 611 2.31 35.67 -25.56
C GLN A 611 2.65 35.35 -27.02
N PHE A 612 2.17 36.15 -27.98
CA PHE A 612 2.17 35.79 -29.38
C PHE A 612 2.71 36.87 -30.36
N GLU A 613 2.93 38.10 -29.92
CA GLU A 613 3.51 39.15 -30.81
C GLU A 613 4.97 38.86 -31.22
N ASP A 614 5.75 38.18 -30.38
CA ASP A 614 7.13 37.81 -30.67
C ASP A 614 7.29 36.70 -31.72
N VAL A 615 6.18 36.08 -32.17
CA VAL A 615 6.18 34.95 -33.15
C VAL A 615 5.90 35.42 -34.59
N VAL A 616 5.50 36.67 -34.77
CA VAL A 616 5.07 37.20 -36.08
C VAL A 616 6.09 38.19 -36.68
N ALA A 617 7.21 38.46 -35.99
CA ALA A 617 8.30 39.35 -36.47
C ALA A 617 9.40 38.56 -37.20
#